data_11bba57fccb3f1e111a1007f9a1c8d58
#
_entry.id   11bba57fccb3f1e111a1007f9a1c8d58
#
_cell.length_a   1.000
_cell.length_b   1.000
_cell.length_c   1.000
_cell.angle_alpha   90.00
_cell.angle_beta   90.00
_cell.angle_gamma   90.00
#
_symmetry.space_group_name_H-M   'P 1'
#
loop_
_entity.id
_entity.type
_entity.pdbx_description
1 polymer ?
#
loop_
_entity_poly.entity_id
_entity_poly.type
_entity_poly.pdbx_seq_one_letter_code
_entity_poly.pdbx_strand_id
1 'polypeptide(L)' 'MQLNLGMKIRQLRHRDGRTQEMLADALGITSQAVSRWESGDSLS' A
#
# COMPACT_ATOMS: atom_id res chain seq x y z
N MET A 1 14.01 -0.96 15.51
CA MET A 1 13.09 -0.14 14.74
C MET A 1 12.34 -0.99 13.73
N GLN A 2 11.06 -0.88 13.75
CA GLN A 2 10.24 -1.66 12.84
C GLN A 2 9.80 -0.84 11.65
N LEU A 3 10.01 -1.40 10.48
CA LEU A 3 9.56 -0.78 9.26
C LEU A 3 8.19 -1.35 8.92
N ASN A 4 7.17 -0.54 9.07
CA ASN A 4 5.83 -0.96 8.69
C ASN A 4 5.56 -0.48 7.28
N LEU A 5 5.87 -1.34 6.33
CA LEU A 5 5.76 -1.02 4.92
C LEU A 5 4.32 -0.69 4.53
N GLY A 6 3.37 -1.45 5.05
CA GLY A 6 1.98 -1.21 4.73
C GLY A 6 1.51 0.15 5.18
N MET A 7 1.92 0.55 6.38
CA MET A 7 1.56 1.87 6.90
C MET A 7 2.20 2.98 6.08
N LYS A 8 3.44 2.77 5.66
CA LYS A 8 4.15 3.75 4.85
C LYS A 8 3.46 3.94 3.50
N ILE A 9 3.08 2.85 2.88
CA ILE A 9 2.38 2.89 1.60
C ILE A 9 1.06 3.62 1.75
N ARG A 10 0.34 3.33 2.82
CA ARG A 10 -0.93 3.98 3.08
C ARG A 10 -0.77 5.48 3.27
N GLN A 11 0.26 5.88 4.00
CA GLN A 11 0.53 7.29 4.24
C GLN A 11 0.85 8.02 2.94
N LEU A 12 1.69 7.41 2.12
CA LEU A 12 2.04 8.00 0.84
C LEU A 12 0.83 8.15 -0.06
N ARG A 13 -0.04 7.14 -0.06
CA ARG A 13 -1.24 7.16 -0.86
C ARG A 13 -2.16 8.30 -0.41
N HIS A 14 -2.36 8.42 0.88
CA HIS A 14 -3.22 9.48 1.43
C HIS A 14 -2.64 10.87 1.18
N ARG A 15 -1.34 10.97 1.30
CA ARG A 15 -0.64 12.23 1.07
C ARG A 15 -0.86 12.73 -0.35
N ASP A 16 -0.83 11.81 -1.31
CA ASP A 16 -0.99 12.16 -2.71
C ASP A 16 -2.46 12.14 -3.16
N GLY A 17 -3.37 11.81 -2.26
CA GLY A 17 -4.79 11.74 -2.59
C GLY A 17 -5.12 10.58 -3.53
N ARG A 18 -4.36 9.50 -3.45
CA ARG A 18 -4.55 8.34 -4.33
C ARG A 18 -5.38 7.27 -3.65
N THR A 19 -6.13 6.54 -4.47
CA THR A 19 -6.82 5.34 -4.00
C THR A 19 -5.88 4.15 -4.10
N GLN A 20 -6.28 3.03 -3.48
CA GLN A 20 -5.51 1.79 -3.60
C GLN A 20 -5.34 1.39 -5.06
N GLU A 21 -6.41 1.58 -5.82
CA GLU A 21 -6.39 1.23 -7.23
C GLU A 21 -5.39 2.08 -8.02
N MET A 22 -5.38 3.36 -7.73
CA MET A 22 -4.45 4.26 -8.41
C MET A 22 -3.01 3.92 -8.09
N LEU A 23 -2.75 3.61 -6.83
CA LEU A 23 -1.40 3.23 -6.43
C LEU A 23 -0.99 1.91 -7.08
N ALA A 24 -1.90 0.95 -7.09
CA ALA A 24 -1.63 -0.36 -7.70
C ALA A 24 -1.29 -0.21 -9.17
N ASP A 25 -2.05 0.63 -9.86
CA ASP A 25 -1.81 0.87 -11.28
C ASP A 25 -0.44 1.48 -11.51
N ALA A 26 -0.07 2.43 -10.68
CA ALA A 26 1.24 3.08 -10.79
C ALA A 26 2.39 2.12 -10.56
N LEU A 27 2.18 1.13 -9.69
CA LEU A 27 3.20 0.14 -9.36
C LEU A 27 3.16 -1.08 -10.27
N GLY A 28 2.15 -1.19 -11.12
CA GLY A 28 2.00 -2.34 -12.00
C GLY A 28 1.56 -3.60 -11.26
N ILE A 29 0.81 -3.45 -10.18
CA ILE A 29 0.30 -4.57 -9.40
C ILE A 29 -1.20 -4.43 -9.24
N THR A 30 -1.83 -5.40 -8.55
CA THR A 30 -3.27 -5.36 -8.32
C THR A 30 -3.61 -4.57 -7.07
N SER A 31 -4.82 -4.03 -7.02
CA SER A 31 -5.28 -3.32 -5.83
C SER A 31 -5.38 -4.26 -4.64
N GLN A 32 -5.60 -5.55 -4.89
CA GLN A 32 -5.62 -6.55 -3.82
C GLN A 32 -4.27 -6.67 -3.16
N ALA A 33 -3.20 -6.59 -3.94
CA ALA A 33 -1.85 -6.63 -3.39
C ALA A 33 -1.59 -5.43 -2.49
N VAL A 34 -2.03 -4.25 -2.92
CA VAL A 34 -1.88 -3.04 -2.11
C VAL A 34 -2.67 -3.20 -0.81
N SER A 35 -3.88 -3.71 -0.91
CA SER A 35 -4.72 -3.91 0.26
C SER A 35 -4.04 -4.84 1.27
N ARG A 36 -3.43 -5.91 0.78
CA ARG A 36 -2.71 -6.84 1.64
C ARG A 36 -1.52 -6.18 2.33
N TRP A 37 -0.80 -5.38 1.58
CA TRP A 37 0.34 -4.67 2.14
C TRP A 37 -0.10 -3.74 3.25
N GLU A 38 -1.20 -3.03 3.03
CA GLU A 38 -1.70 -2.08 4.03
C GLU A 38 -2.20 -2.78 5.28
N SER A 39 -2.69 -4.00 5.14
CA SER A 39 -3.15 -4.77 6.29
C SER A 39 -2.02 -5.55 6.96
N GLY A 40 -0.86 -5.62 6.34
CA GLY A 40 0.29 -6.28 6.92
C GLY A 40 0.36 -7.78 6.66
N ASP A 41 -0.54 -8.31 5.85
CA ASP A 41 -0.58 -9.74 5.60
C ASP A 41 0.70 -10.26 4.96
N SER A 42 1.33 -9.43 4.16
CA SER A 42 2.49 -9.85 3.41
C SER A 42 3.71 -10.11 4.29
N LEU A 43 3.63 -9.72 5.54
CA LEU A 43 4.76 -9.85 6.45
C LEU A 43 4.66 -11.04 7.38
N SER A 44 3.60 -11.76 7.32
CA SER A 44 3.40 -12.90 8.22
C SER A 44 4.20 -14.12 7.80
#